data_7d938ee7717860a0dba644081687a09b
#
_entry.id   7d938ee7717860a0dba644081687a09b
#
_cell.length_a   1.000
_cell.length_b   1.000
_cell.length_c   1.000
_cell.angle_alpha   90.00
_cell.angle_beta   90.00
_cell.angle_gamma   90.00
#
_symmetry.space_group_name_H-M   'P 1'
#
loop_
_entity.id
_entity.type
_entity.pdbx_description
1 polymer ?
#
loop_
_entity_poly.entity_id
_entity_poly.type
_entity_poly.pdbx_seq_one_letter_code
_entity_poly.pdbx_strand_id
1 'polypeptide(L)'
;LHDQVFSSKHVALERESAGEFARRTLDQYEAAMYVRSNLPSEAHLLLIGESRPFYFDRASLSPYPFHEHPLTGWTREANSPKDLLDKIRREGFTHVILNTTEFRRLNAGYHLFNFTGPEAMRQDHILKQLPGNMTMLFSKNHVYVFEIPLSH
;
A
#
# COMPACT_ATOMS: atom_id res chain seq x y z
N LEU A 1 17.98 29.42 -28.98
CA LEU A 1 18.53 28.21 -29.63
C LEU A 1 18.82 27.08 -28.64
N HIS A 2 19.37 27.41 -27.48
CA HIS A 2 19.65 26.42 -26.44
C HIS A 2 18.37 25.91 -25.80
N ASP A 3 17.38 26.77 -25.64
CA ASP A 3 16.11 26.39 -25.02
C ASP A 3 15.23 25.51 -25.92
N GLN A 4 15.30 25.69 -27.24
CA GLN A 4 14.54 24.86 -28.18
C GLN A 4 15.10 23.44 -28.32
N VAL A 5 16.42 23.27 -28.30
CA VAL A 5 17.06 21.95 -28.35
C VAL A 5 16.84 21.22 -27.04
N PHE A 6 16.91 21.93 -25.92
CA PHE A 6 16.65 21.38 -24.59
C PHE A 6 15.17 20.99 -24.45
N SER A 7 14.25 21.81 -24.94
CA SER A 7 12.82 21.57 -24.87
C SER A 7 12.39 20.38 -25.74
N SER A 8 12.98 20.20 -26.94
CA SER A 8 12.63 19.08 -27.79
C SER A 8 13.19 17.73 -27.25
N LYS A 9 14.39 17.76 -26.65
CA LYS A 9 14.91 16.60 -25.92
C LYS A 9 14.10 16.31 -24.66
N HIS A 10 13.64 17.34 -23.96
CA HIS A 10 12.78 17.20 -22.81
C HIS A 10 11.42 16.60 -23.18
N VAL A 11 10.83 17.07 -24.28
CA VAL A 11 9.55 16.56 -24.77
C VAL A 11 9.67 15.12 -25.27
N ALA A 12 10.78 14.75 -25.92
CA ALA A 12 11.02 13.37 -26.34
C ALA A 12 11.29 12.45 -25.15
N LEU A 13 12.08 12.92 -24.17
CA LEU A 13 12.30 12.22 -22.91
C LEU A 13 11.02 12.14 -22.08
N GLU A 14 10.21 13.18 -22.07
CA GLU A 14 8.91 13.17 -21.40
C GLU A 14 7.94 12.19 -22.06
N ARG A 15 7.96 12.02 -23.37
CA ARG A 15 7.12 11.05 -24.07
C ARG A 15 7.57 9.62 -23.85
N GLU A 16 8.87 9.35 -23.85
CA GLU A 16 9.41 8.02 -23.51
C GLU A 16 9.23 7.71 -22.03
N SER A 17 9.48 8.68 -21.17
CA SER A 17 9.37 8.51 -19.73
C SER A 17 7.95 8.64 -19.21
N ALA A 18 6.97 9.16 -19.98
CA ALA A 18 5.59 9.31 -19.51
C ALA A 18 4.95 7.93 -19.23
N GLY A 19 5.16 6.95 -20.11
CA GLY A 19 4.70 5.58 -19.87
C GLY A 19 5.50 4.92 -18.75
N GLU A 20 6.82 5.08 -18.76
CA GLU A 20 7.69 4.59 -17.70
C GLU A 20 7.51 5.37 -16.40
N PHE A 21 7.35 6.69 -16.48
CA PHE A 21 7.08 7.56 -15.35
C PHE A 21 5.70 7.24 -14.76
N ALA A 22 4.69 7.04 -15.60
CA ALA A 22 3.38 6.58 -15.14
C ALA A 22 3.48 5.20 -14.48
N ARG A 23 4.32 4.30 -15.01
CA ARG A 23 4.56 3.00 -14.40
C ARG A 23 5.33 3.07 -13.09
N ARG A 24 6.31 3.99 -12.97
CA ARG A 24 7.07 4.19 -11.74
C ARG A 24 6.31 4.99 -10.71
N THR A 25 5.63 6.05 -11.13
CA THR A 25 4.84 6.91 -10.26
C THR A 25 3.52 6.25 -9.88
N LEU A 26 3.00 5.43 -10.79
CA LEU A 26 1.83 4.58 -10.58
C LEU A 26 2.29 3.12 -10.44
N ASP A 27 3.14 2.85 -9.46
CA ASP A 27 3.65 1.50 -9.18
C ASP A 27 2.53 0.49 -9.02
N GLN A 28 1.36 0.97 -8.60
CA GLN A 28 0.17 0.16 -8.42
C GLN A 28 -0.60 -0.13 -9.71
N TYR A 29 -0.18 0.38 -10.89
CA TYR A 29 -0.97 0.22 -12.12
C TYR A 29 -1.28 -1.24 -12.44
N GLU A 30 -0.26 -2.09 -12.43
CA GLU A 30 -0.46 -3.51 -12.73
C GLU A 30 -1.20 -4.23 -11.60
N ALA A 31 -0.95 -3.82 -10.35
CA ALA A 31 -1.72 -4.32 -9.22
C ALA A 31 -3.20 -3.93 -9.34
N ALA A 32 -3.48 -2.69 -9.77
CA ALA A 32 -4.85 -2.24 -10.01
C ALA A 32 -5.53 -3.06 -11.11
N MET A 33 -4.83 -3.36 -12.19
CA MET A 33 -5.34 -4.23 -13.25
C MET A 33 -5.62 -5.64 -12.74
N TYR A 34 -4.72 -6.18 -11.92
CA TYR A 34 -4.93 -7.48 -11.29
C TYR A 34 -6.19 -7.47 -10.41
N VAL A 35 -6.33 -6.46 -9.57
CA VAL A 35 -7.49 -6.33 -8.67
C VAL A 35 -8.80 -6.27 -9.47
N ARG A 36 -8.84 -5.44 -10.51
CA ARG A 36 -10.04 -5.31 -11.36
C ARG A 36 -10.41 -6.62 -12.04
N SER A 37 -9.44 -7.40 -12.46
CA SER A 37 -9.66 -8.62 -13.23
C SER A 37 -9.88 -9.85 -12.36
N ASN A 38 -9.38 -9.88 -11.13
CA ASN A 38 -9.30 -11.11 -10.35
C ASN A 38 -10.02 -11.08 -9.01
N LEU A 39 -10.19 -9.90 -8.40
CA LEU A 39 -10.87 -9.83 -7.10
C LEU A 39 -12.38 -9.66 -7.27
N PRO A 40 -13.17 -10.17 -6.30
CA PRO A 40 -14.62 -9.96 -6.31
C PRO A 40 -14.97 -8.47 -6.24
N SER A 41 -16.13 -8.10 -6.78
CA SER A 41 -16.59 -6.71 -6.76
C SER A 41 -16.82 -6.17 -5.35
N GLU A 42 -17.13 -7.05 -4.42
CA GLU A 42 -17.35 -6.73 -3.01
C GLU A 42 -16.07 -6.72 -2.17
N ALA A 43 -14.90 -6.95 -2.78
CA ALA A 43 -13.63 -6.87 -2.07
C ALA A 43 -13.44 -5.49 -1.44
N HIS A 44 -13.00 -5.47 -0.18
CA HIS A 44 -12.72 -4.25 0.56
C HIS A 44 -11.24 -4.20 0.88
N LEU A 45 -10.57 -3.17 0.37
CA LEU A 45 -9.10 -3.09 0.36
C LEU A 45 -8.60 -2.18 1.46
N LEU A 46 -7.64 -2.67 2.23
CA LEU A 46 -6.83 -1.84 3.12
C LEU A 46 -5.53 -1.46 2.38
N LEU A 47 -5.34 -0.18 2.15
CA LEU A 47 -4.16 0.32 1.42
C LEU A 47 -3.07 0.73 2.40
N ILE A 48 -1.88 0.17 2.22
CA ILE A 48 -0.70 0.48 3.03
C ILE A 48 0.37 1.05 2.10
N GLY A 49 0.75 2.30 2.33
CA GLY A 49 1.69 3.01 1.47
C GLY A 49 1.08 3.53 0.18
N GLU A 50 -0.24 3.51 0.05
CA GLU A 50 -0.93 4.00 -1.13
C GLU A 50 -2.04 4.99 -0.72
N SER A 51 -2.04 6.15 -1.35
CA SER A 51 -3.02 7.19 -1.08
C SER A 51 -3.98 7.44 -2.25
N ARG A 52 -3.94 6.60 -3.27
CA ARG A 52 -4.73 6.77 -4.49
C ARG A 52 -5.71 5.62 -4.70
N PRO A 53 -6.76 5.52 -3.85
CA PRO A 53 -7.67 4.36 -3.86
C PRO A 53 -8.47 4.20 -5.15
N PHE A 54 -8.70 5.28 -5.89
CA PHE A 54 -9.53 5.26 -7.08
C PHE A 54 -8.98 4.40 -8.22
N TYR A 55 -7.69 4.08 -8.22
CA TYR A 55 -7.13 3.20 -9.24
C TYR A 55 -7.61 1.76 -9.14
N PHE A 56 -8.04 1.32 -7.96
CA PHE A 56 -8.36 -0.08 -7.71
C PHE A 56 -9.82 -0.44 -8.02
N ASP A 57 -10.70 0.54 -8.19
CA ASP A 57 -12.11 0.32 -8.50
C ASP A 57 -12.78 -0.68 -7.54
N ARG A 58 -12.47 -0.55 -6.26
CA ARG A 58 -13.04 -1.34 -5.16
C ARG A 58 -13.20 -0.44 -3.95
N ALA A 59 -14.10 -0.81 -3.06
CA ALA A 59 -14.20 -0.14 -1.77
C ALA A 59 -12.85 -0.25 -1.07
N SER A 60 -12.30 0.87 -0.62
CA SER A 60 -10.96 0.90 -0.04
C SER A 60 -10.83 1.96 1.03
N LEU A 61 -9.93 1.72 1.96
CA LEU A 61 -9.49 2.70 2.94
C LEU A 61 -8.03 3.01 2.70
N SER A 62 -7.75 4.26 2.36
CA SER A 62 -6.42 4.82 2.28
C SER A 62 -6.38 6.05 3.17
N PRO A 63 -5.63 6.01 4.27
CA PRO A 63 -5.56 7.17 5.14
C PRO A 63 -4.79 8.31 4.46
N TYR A 64 -5.21 9.51 4.77
CA TYR A 64 -4.52 10.70 4.33
C TYR A 64 -3.12 10.74 4.95
N PRO A 65 -2.08 11.22 4.24
CA PRO A 65 -0.70 11.21 4.77
C PRO A 65 -0.53 11.98 6.09
N PHE A 66 -1.42 12.90 6.38
CA PHE A 66 -1.36 13.73 7.58
C PHE A 66 -2.08 13.13 8.79
N HIS A 67 -2.72 11.99 8.61
CA HIS A 67 -3.45 11.29 9.67
C HIS A 67 -2.77 9.97 9.99
N GLU A 68 -2.85 9.57 11.25
CA GLU A 68 -2.34 8.26 11.65
C GLU A 68 -3.08 7.16 10.90
N HIS A 69 -2.32 6.20 10.37
CA HIS A 69 -2.92 5.04 9.73
C HIS A 69 -3.69 4.23 10.78
N PRO A 70 -4.93 3.79 10.50
CA PRO A 70 -5.70 3.03 11.49
C PRO A 70 -4.99 1.75 11.93
N LEU A 71 -4.16 1.16 11.05
CA LEU A 71 -3.34 0.02 11.37
C LEU A 71 -2.39 0.26 12.56
N THR A 72 -1.95 1.50 12.77
CA THR A 72 -1.09 1.86 13.89
C THR A 72 -1.82 1.63 15.22
N GLY A 73 -3.03 2.15 15.35
CA GLY A 73 -3.85 1.93 16.56
C GLY A 73 -4.18 0.47 16.79
N TRP A 74 -4.55 -0.23 15.72
CA TRP A 74 -4.87 -1.66 15.81
C TRP A 74 -3.65 -2.50 16.20
N THR A 75 -2.46 -2.12 15.72
CA THR A 75 -1.21 -2.79 16.08
C THR A 75 -0.86 -2.57 17.55
N ARG A 76 -1.11 -1.37 18.07
CA ARG A 76 -0.89 -1.09 19.51
C ARG A 76 -1.73 -1.99 20.41
N GLU A 77 -2.94 -2.32 20.00
CA GLU A 77 -3.87 -3.15 20.75
C GLU A 77 -3.62 -4.65 20.55
N ALA A 78 -2.94 -5.03 19.48
CA ALA A 78 -2.70 -6.43 19.14
C ALA A 78 -1.57 -7.04 19.99
N ASN A 79 -1.73 -8.30 20.36
CA ASN A 79 -0.72 -9.07 21.10
C ASN A 79 0.11 -9.97 20.16
N SER A 80 -0.37 -10.18 18.93
CA SER A 80 0.29 -11.04 17.95
C SER A 80 -0.09 -10.58 16.53
N PRO A 81 0.65 -11.04 15.49
CA PRO A 81 0.24 -10.79 14.10
C PRO A 81 -1.15 -11.34 13.79
N LYS A 82 -1.52 -12.47 14.38
CA LYS A 82 -2.85 -13.05 14.22
C LYS A 82 -3.94 -12.13 14.79
N ASP A 83 -3.72 -11.58 15.98
CA ASP A 83 -4.66 -10.62 16.59
C ASP A 83 -4.87 -9.42 15.69
N LEU A 84 -3.79 -8.89 15.11
CA LEU A 84 -3.86 -7.76 14.18
C LEU A 84 -4.67 -8.13 12.95
N LEU A 85 -4.41 -9.30 12.37
CA LEU A 85 -5.13 -9.79 11.20
C LEU A 85 -6.61 -9.99 11.47
N ASP A 86 -6.95 -10.55 12.63
CA ASP A 86 -8.33 -10.71 13.07
C ASP A 86 -9.04 -9.36 13.22
N LYS A 87 -8.33 -8.35 13.74
CA LYS A 87 -8.88 -7.00 13.85
C LYS A 87 -9.16 -6.38 12.47
N ILE A 88 -8.22 -6.50 11.55
CA ILE A 88 -8.38 -6.01 10.19
C ILE A 88 -9.60 -6.67 9.54
N ARG A 89 -9.76 -7.97 9.72
CA ARG A 89 -10.90 -8.71 9.18
C ARG A 89 -12.22 -8.24 9.82
N ARG A 90 -12.25 -8.04 11.12
CA ARG A 90 -13.45 -7.54 11.82
C ARG A 90 -13.85 -6.15 11.39
N GLU A 91 -12.90 -5.33 10.93
CA GLU A 91 -13.20 -4.02 10.37
C GLU A 91 -13.75 -4.11 8.93
N GLY A 92 -13.87 -5.31 8.38
CA GLY A 92 -14.51 -5.56 7.09
C GLY A 92 -13.58 -5.68 5.90
N PHE A 93 -12.27 -5.66 6.11
CA PHE A 93 -11.31 -5.77 5.01
C PHE A 93 -11.10 -7.22 4.60
N THR A 94 -11.03 -7.44 3.30
CA THR A 94 -10.81 -8.77 2.70
C THR A 94 -9.40 -8.91 2.11
N HIS A 95 -8.82 -7.79 1.69
CA HIS A 95 -7.53 -7.76 1.01
C HIS A 95 -6.69 -6.57 1.49
N VAL A 96 -5.38 -6.71 1.34
CA VAL A 96 -4.41 -5.64 1.66
C VAL A 96 -3.58 -5.37 0.41
N ILE A 97 -3.45 -4.11 0.06
CA ILE A 97 -2.53 -3.64 -0.98
C ILE A 97 -1.36 -2.95 -0.29
N LEU A 98 -0.17 -3.47 -0.49
CA LEU A 98 1.05 -2.92 0.09
C LEU A 98 1.95 -2.39 -1.01
N ASN A 99 2.20 -1.09 -1.00
CA ASN A 99 3.20 -0.45 -1.87
C ASN A 99 4.42 -0.12 -1.02
N THR A 100 5.49 -0.90 -1.15
CA THR A 100 6.67 -0.76 -0.31
C THR A 100 7.47 0.51 -0.62
N THR A 101 7.50 0.95 -1.86
CA THR A 101 8.19 2.19 -2.26
C THR A 101 7.49 3.41 -1.67
N GLU A 102 6.18 3.51 -1.87
CA GLU A 102 5.40 4.60 -1.32
C GLU A 102 5.34 4.56 0.21
N PHE A 103 5.28 3.36 0.78
CA PHE A 103 5.34 3.18 2.23
C PHE A 103 6.62 3.78 2.81
N ARG A 104 7.77 3.48 2.21
CA ARG A 104 9.06 4.03 2.68
C ARG A 104 9.09 5.55 2.56
N ARG A 105 8.62 6.07 1.43
CA ARG A 105 8.56 7.51 1.19
C ARG A 105 7.66 8.23 2.19
N LEU A 106 6.45 7.72 2.38
CA LEU A 106 5.48 8.31 3.29
C LEU A 106 5.91 8.16 4.75
N ASN A 107 6.46 7.01 5.11
CA ASN A 107 6.93 6.79 6.48
C ASN A 107 8.12 7.69 6.83
N ALA A 108 9.04 7.90 5.91
CA ALA A 108 10.17 8.81 6.11
C ALA A 108 9.71 10.27 6.25
N GLY A 109 8.68 10.69 5.47
CA GLY A 109 8.19 12.06 5.49
C GLY A 109 7.15 12.34 6.58
N TYR A 110 6.27 11.40 6.84
CA TYR A 110 5.08 11.61 7.70
C TYR A 110 5.01 10.67 8.90
N HIS A 111 5.97 9.77 9.06
CA HIS A 111 6.00 8.80 10.16
C HIS A 111 4.68 8.03 10.33
N LEU A 112 4.21 7.42 9.24
CA LEU A 112 2.90 6.72 9.21
C LEU A 112 2.73 5.69 10.33
N PHE A 113 3.81 4.99 10.67
CA PHE A 113 3.82 3.97 11.71
C PHE A 113 4.85 4.34 12.75
N ASN A 114 4.50 5.32 13.57
CA ASN A 114 5.40 5.80 14.62
C ASN A 114 5.05 5.11 15.94
N PHE A 115 5.73 4.01 16.20
CA PHE A 115 5.62 3.34 17.50
C PHE A 115 6.67 3.92 18.45
N THR A 116 6.21 4.33 19.62
CA THR A 116 7.05 4.90 20.65
C THR A 116 6.81 4.22 21.99
N GLY A 117 7.71 4.40 22.95
CA GLY A 117 7.59 3.84 24.27
C GLY A 117 8.11 2.41 24.38
N PRO A 118 7.88 1.75 25.53
CA PRO A 118 8.47 0.43 25.82
C PRO A 118 7.93 -0.68 24.94
N GLU A 119 6.76 -0.51 24.35
CA GLU A 119 6.11 -1.51 23.49
C GLU A 119 6.44 -1.34 22.00
N ALA A 120 7.25 -0.34 21.63
CA ALA A 120 7.51 0.01 20.23
C ALA A 120 8.13 -1.14 19.44
N MET A 121 9.09 -1.86 20.03
CA MET A 121 9.74 -3.00 19.36
C MET A 121 8.76 -4.13 19.08
N ARG A 122 7.89 -4.43 20.03
CA ARG A 122 6.86 -5.45 19.88
C ARG A 122 5.86 -5.07 18.77
N GLN A 123 5.41 -3.85 18.79
CA GLN A 123 4.46 -3.32 17.80
C GLN A 123 5.04 -3.33 16.41
N ASP A 124 6.27 -2.87 16.25
CA ASP A 124 6.99 -2.89 14.98
C ASP A 124 7.18 -4.32 14.46
N HIS A 125 7.52 -5.24 15.34
CA HIS A 125 7.67 -6.65 15.01
C HIS A 125 6.34 -7.27 14.53
N ILE A 126 5.23 -6.99 15.23
CA ILE A 126 3.91 -7.48 14.84
C ILE A 126 3.55 -6.97 13.43
N LEU A 127 3.74 -5.68 13.18
CA LEU A 127 3.43 -5.09 11.89
C LEU A 127 4.28 -5.68 10.76
N LYS A 128 5.57 -5.88 11.01
CA LYS A 128 6.49 -6.47 10.02
C LYS A 128 6.17 -7.92 9.67
N GLN A 129 5.57 -8.65 10.59
CA GLN A 129 5.18 -10.04 10.35
C GLN A 129 3.81 -10.18 9.67
N LEU A 130 3.06 -9.10 9.55
CA LEU A 130 1.72 -9.15 8.96
C LEU A 130 1.70 -9.78 7.56
N PRO A 131 2.59 -9.40 6.61
CA PRO A 131 2.57 -9.99 5.27
C PRO A 131 2.75 -11.51 5.26
N GLY A 132 3.56 -12.06 6.17
CA GLY A 132 3.79 -13.50 6.27
C GLY A 132 2.59 -14.29 6.76
N ASN A 133 1.58 -13.62 7.30
CA ASN A 133 0.34 -14.22 7.78
C ASN A 133 -0.83 -14.09 6.81
N MET A 134 -0.58 -13.50 5.64
CA MET A 134 -1.57 -13.35 4.57
C MET A 134 -1.16 -14.17 3.36
N THR A 135 -2.10 -14.40 2.45
CA THR A 135 -1.84 -15.09 1.20
C THR A 135 -1.48 -14.08 0.12
N MET A 136 -0.28 -14.14 -0.43
CA MET A 136 0.14 -13.27 -1.52
C MET A 136 -0.48 -13.74 -2.83
N LEU A 137 -1.30 -12.87 -3.45
CA LEU A 137 -1.96 -13.16 -4.71
C LEU A 137 -1.21 -12.57 -5.90
N PHE A 138 -0.50 -11.46 -5.69
CA PHE A 138 0.16 -10.73 -6.76
C PHE A 138 1.36 -9.96 -6.19
N SER A 139 2.41 -9.86 -6.98
CA SER A 139 3.60 -9.07 -6.64
C SER A 139 4.26 -8.57 -7.91
N LYS A 140 4.35 -7.25 -8.08
CA LYS A 140 5.10 -6.61 -9.16
C LYS A 140 5.37 -5.15 -8.83
N ASN A 141 6.54 -4.64 -9.25
CA ASN A 141 6.94 -3.23 -9.07
C ASN A 141 6.83 -2.76 -7.61
N HIS A 142 7.21 -3.61 -6.66
CA HIS A 142 7.13 -3.35 -5.23
C HIS A 142 5.71 -3.18 -4.69
N VAL A 143 4.69 -3.55 -5.46
CA VAL A 143 3.30 -3.57 -5.03
C VAL A 143 2.85 -5.01 -4.85
N TYR A 144 2.24 -5.28 -3.71
CA TYR A 144 1.78 -6.61 -3.32
C TYR A 144 0.28 -6.57 -3.07
N VAL A 145 -0.41 -7.59 -3.55
CA VAL A 145 -1.83 -7.82 -3.24
C VAL A 145 -1.92 -9.07 -2.38
N PHE A 146 -2.47 -8.91 -1.19
CA PHE A 146 -2.67 -10.00 -0.24
C PHE A 146 -4.14 -10.27 -0.01
N GLU A 147 -4.48 -11.53 0.15
CA GLU A 147 -5.78 -11.95 0.67
C GLU A 147 -5.66 -12.19 2.17
N ILE A 148 -6.63 -11.69 2.92
CA ILE A 148 -6.74 -11.97 4.35
C ILE A 148 -7.42 -13.31 4.51
N PRO A 149 -6.74 -14.33 5.12
CA PRO A 149 -7.35 -15.64 5.31
C PRO A 149 -8.61 -15.53 6.16
N LEU A 150 -9.58 -16.38 5.83
CA LEU A 150 -10.77 -16.51 6.66
C LEU A 150 -10.40 -17.11 8.01
N SER A 151 -11.09 -16.65 9.05
CA SER A 151 -10.92 -17.18 10.38
C SER A 151 -11.46 -18.61 10.46
N HIS A 152 -10.64 -19.51 10.97
CA HIS A 152 -11.09 -20.87 11.28
C HIS A 152 -11.49 -20.97 12.76
#